data_f44c526f3a8293560777aead4fadf15e
#
_entry.id   f44c526f3a8293560777aead4fadf15e
#
_cell.length_a   1.000
_cell.length_b   1.000
_cell.length_c   1.000
_cell.angle_alpha   90.00
_cell.angle_beta   90.00
_cell.angle_gamma   90.00
#
_symmetry.space_group_name_H-M   'P 1'
#
loop_
_entity.id
_entity.type
_entity.pdbx_description
1 polymer ?
#
loop_
_entity_poly.entity_id
_entity_poly.type
_entity_poly.pdbx_seq_one_letter_code
_entity_poly.pdbx_strand_id
1 'polypeptide(L)'
;MCTVPQLKDLDLTDIDIVAIDLETYDPNLKTKGLGAVRKDGFVTGIAIATSKQTLYFPIAHAMTDNLDPAETWDYLNKKLFQNKNIRKVFHNAMYDVCWIRSSTGDMPKGELLDTMIAASVIDETRMRYSLDSISKDYLNETKYKYDLADQVLAWSNGTIKDPMSNMHKLPYSLVKGYAEQDVNLTLKLWNLFEIKLDEILYVKINEKGIKEPKTCRKIFELETKLFPCLVDMKFKGVKIDVEKAKAFGQRLEKTKNNIIDYIARRTNVRVEMWAASSIKALLDHQNIDDYKVTKAGLPQLPKDYLSTHKNKYLRLIAKARNFDKTKNTFIEGLLGFVHEGRIHADINQIRSDDGGTVTGRFSMSNPNLQQIPSRGFIGKKMRELFLPEDDCVWGSFDYSQQEPRIVVHYALKLGLPGTGELKKEFDKEGADFHQIVADMARISRTMAKTINLGLFYGMGKIKLASELNLTRQKANALFAAYHAKVPFVRQ
;
A
#
# COMPACT_ATOMS: atom_id res chain seq x y z
N MET A 1 38.00 24.94 0.05
CA MET A 1 36.75 24.75 0.82
C MET A 1 35.59 24.72 -0.17
N CYS A 2 34.67 23.79 -0.04
CA CYS A 2 33.50 23.74 -0.91
C CYS A 2 32.53 24.84 -0.48
N THR A 3 32.27 25.82 -1.33
CA THR A 3 31.41 26.97 -0.99
C THR A 3 29.93 26.52 -1.04
N VAL A 4 29.17 26.87 -0.01
CA VAL A 4 27.72 26.63 0.03
C VAL A 4 27.04 27.60 -0.94
N PRO A 5 26.18 27.12 -1.86
CA PRO A 5 25.48 27.98 -2.81
C PRO A 5 24.49 28.89 -2.07
N GLN A 6 24.29 30.09 -2.62
CA GLN A 6 23.29 31.02 -2.14
C GLN A 6 22.00 30.86 -2.93
N LEU A 7 20.85 31.23 -2.37
CA LEU A 7 19.54 31.11 -3.04
C LEU A 7 19.48 31.86 -4.38
N LYS A 8 20.19 33.00 -4.49
CA LYS A 8 20.31 33.80 -5.70
C LYS A 8 21.07 33.09 -6.84
N ASP A 9 21.85 32.05 -6.52
CA ASP A 9 22.60 31.28 -7.51
C ASP A 9 21.67 30.32 -8.30
N LEU A 10 20.42 30.11 -7.83
CA LEU A 10 19.43 29.32 -8.53
C LEU A 10 18.83 30.11 -9.69
N ASP A 11 19.30 29.84 -10.91
CA ASP A 11 18.73 30.38 -12.14
C ASP A 11 17.56 29.55 -12.64
N LEU A 12 16.36 30.11 -12.56
CA LEU A 12 15.11 29.53 -13.07
C LEU A 12 14.64 30.22 -14.36
N THR A 13 15.43 31.08 -14.98
CA THR A 13 15.09 31.78 -16.21
C THR A 13 14.99 30.77 -17.35
N ASP A 14 13.89 30.80 -18.10
CA ASP A 14 13.60 29.88 -19.22
C ASP A 14 13.64 28.38 -18.84
N ILE A 15 13.39 28.06 -17.57
CA ILE A 15 13.31 26.69 -17.08
C ILE A 15 11.83 26.28 -16.98
N ASP A 16 11.47 25.23 -17.69
CA ASP A 16 10.13 24.63 -17.70
C ASP A 16 10.04 23.35 -16.83
N ILE A 17 11.20 22.75 -16.47
CA ILE A 17 11.29 21.52 -15.71
C ILE A 17 12.45 21.55 -14.71
N VAL A 18 12.19 21.10 -13.50
CA VAL A 18 13.16 21.03 -12.41
C VAL A 18 13.03 19.69 -11.69
N ALA A 19 14.13 18.96 -11.51
CA ALA A 19 14.16 17.82 -10.62
C ALA A 19 14.53 18.28 -9.19
N ILE A 20 13.90 17.66 -8.20
CA ILE A 20 14.00 18.00 -6.78
C ILE A 20 14.15 16.72 -5.97
N ASP A 21 15.05 16.74 -4.99
CA ASP A 21 15.26 15.67 -4.02
C ASP A 21 15.57 16.27 -2.66
N LEU A 22 15.04 15.69 -1.59
CA LEU A 22 15.19 16.16 -0.23
C LEU A 22 16.01 15.19 0.60
N GLU A 23 17.06 15.68 1.22
CA GLU A 23 17.73 14.96 2.29
C GLU A 23 17.06 15.26 3.63
N THR A 24 16.76 14.22 4.41
CA THR A 24 15.94 14.35 5.60
C THR A 24 16.49 13.56 6.79
N TYR A 25 16.10 14.00 7.97
CA TYR A 25 16.12 13.19 9.18
C TYR A 25 14.68 12.78 9.53
N ASP A 26 14.34 11.52 9.32
CA ASP A 26 13.01 10.93 9.63
C ASP A 26 13.20 9.70 10.54
N PRO A 27 13.33 9.90 11.86
CA PRO A 27 13.77 8.87 12.81
C PRO A 27 12.77 7.70 12.94
N ASN A 28 11.50 7.94 12.64
CA ASN A 28 10.43 6.96 12.78
C ASN A 28 9.94 6.38 11.45
N LEU A 29 10.61 6.69 10.33
CA LEU A 29 10.18 6.26 8.99
C LEU A 29 9.90 4.75 8.91
N LYS A 30 10.82 3.92 9.40
CA LYS A 30 10.69 2.44 9.36
C LYS A 30 9.60 1.89 10.29
N THR A 31 9.21 2.60 11.33
CA THR A 31 8.31 2.10 12.38
C THR A 31 6.91 2.72 12.32
N LYS A 32 6.81 3.97 11.87
CA LYS A 32 5.57 4.76 11.84
C LYS A 32 5.24 5.33 10.46
N GLY A 33 6.06 5.01 9.43
CA GLY A 33 5.95 5.61 8.11
C GLY A 33 6.39 7.07 8.08
N LEU A 34 6.13 7.75 6.98
CA LEU A 34 6.55 9.11 6.67
C LEU A 34 6.22 10.11 7.80
N GLY A 35 7.25 10.78 8.31
CA GLY A 35 7.20 11.70 9.46
C GLY A 35 6.69 13.10 9.17
N ALA A 36 6.59 13.50 7.90
CA ALA A 36 6.24 14.86 7.49
C ALA A 36 4.94 15.40 8.13
N VAL A 37 3.91 14.56 8.27
CA VAL A 37 2.63 14.96 8.90
C VAL A 37 2.78 15.10 10.41
N ARG A 38 3.55 14.21 11.04
CA ARG A 38 3.77 14.21 12.51
C ARG A 38 4.80 15.25 12.96
N LYS A 39 5.60 15.77 12.02
CA LYS A 39 6.71 16.70 12.28
C LYS A 39 7.72 16.13 13.29
N ASP A 40 7.94 14.82 13.26
CA ASP A 40 8.90 14.12 14.12
C ASP A 40 10.29 13.93 13.47
N GLY A 41 10.57 14.74 12.44
CA GLY A 41 11.81 14.87 11.72
C GLY A 41 11.94 16.24 11.07
N PHE A 42 12.90 16.40 10.18
CA PHE A 42 13.14 17.65 9.45
C PHE A 42 13.93 17.42 8.16
N VAL A 43 13.87 18.37 7.24
CA VAL A 43 14.67 18.38 6.01
C VAL A 43 16.06 18.94 6.34
N THR A 44 17.10 18.22 5.93
CA THR A 44 18.51 18.60 6.15
C THR A 44 19.07 19.42 5.01
N GLY A 45 18.57 19.17 3.78
CA GLY A 45 18.97 19.91 2.60
C GLY A 45 18.07 19.62 1.41
N ILE A 46 18.19 20.45 0.37
CA ILE A 46 17.37 20.44 -0.83
C ILE A 46 18.29 20.40 -2.05
N ALA A 47 18.21 19.33 -2.82
CA ALA A 47 18.90 19.24 -4.11
C ALA A 47 17.95 19.62 -5.26
N ILE A 48 18.47 20.43 -6.19
CA ILE A 48 17.72 20.94 -7.34
C ILE A 48 18.59 20.81 -8.58
N ALA A 49 18.04 20.15 -9.62
CA ALA A 49 18.68 20.10 -10.95
C ALA A 49 17.78 20.71 -12.02
N THR A 50 18.38 21.49 -12.87
CA THR A 50 17.79 22.08 -14.08
C THR A 50 18.64 21.68 -15.30
N SER A 51 18.22 22.07 -16.49
CA SER A 51 19.05 21.92 -17.72
C SER A 51 20.34 22.72 -17.68
N LYS A 52 20.46 23.73 -16.78
CA LYS A 52 21.61 24.64 -16.70
C LYS A 52 22.56 24.31 -15.55
N GLN A 53 22.02 23.79 -14.43
CA GLN A 53 22.79 23.66 -13.17
C GLN A 53 22.21 22.64 -12.24
N THR A 54 23.06 22.20 -11.31
CA THR A 54 22.65 21.36 -10.17
C THR A 54 23.20 21.97 -8.90
N LEU A 55 22.36 22.14 -7.90
CA LEU A 55 22.71 22.77 -6.63
C LEU A 55 22.12 21.96 -5.46
N TYR A 56 22.91 21.88 -4.39
CA TYR A 56 22.44 21.36 -3.10
C TYR A 56 22.47 22.46 -2.05
N PHE A 57 21.34 22.78 -1.46
CA PHE A 57 21.17 23.80 -0.42
C PHE A 57 21.09 23.13 0.96
N PRO A 58 22.13 23.20 1.79
CA PRO A 58 22.09 22.70 3.17
C PRO A 58 21.29 23.65 4.06
N ILE A 59 20.34 23.11 4.85
CA ILE A 59 19.49 23.93 5.74
C ILE A 59 19.49 23.44 7.19
N ALA A 60 19.92 22.20 7.47
CA ALA A 60 19.97 21.67 8.83
C ALA A 60 21.02 20.55 9.00
N HIS A 61 22.23 20.73 8.47
CA HIS A 61 23.38 19.87 8.73
C HIS A 61 24.13 20.30 10.01
N ALA A 62 24.60 19.34 10.79
CA ALA A 62 25.21 19.61 12.10
C ALA A 62 26.55 20.35 12.05
N MET A 63 27.33 20.19 10.97
CA MET A 63 28.71 20.70 10.88
C MET A 63 28.95 21.51 9.59
N THR A 64 28.01 22.38 9.27
CA THR A 64 28.00 23.14 8.01
C THR A 64 27.44 24.54 8.26
N ASP A 65 27.91 25.52 7.50
CA ASP A 65 27.25 26.83 7.38
C ASP A 65 25.97 26.60 6.57
N ASN A 66 24.84 26.39 7.27
CA ASN A 66 23.55 26.21 6.66
C ASN A 66 22.97 27.54 6.18
N LEU A 67 22.13 27.48 5.14
CA LEU A 67 21.22 28.58 4.85
C LEU A 67 20.15 28.69 5.92
N ASP A 68 19.58 29.88 6.10
CA ASP A 68 18.44 30.05 7.00
C ASP A 68 17.24 29.22 6.49
N PRO A 69 16.70 28.30 7.30
CA PRO A 69 15.61 27.43 6.83
C PRO A 69 14.36 28.21 6.45
N ALA A 70 13.98 29.25 7.21
CA ALA A 70 12.76 30.00 6.96
C ALA A 70 12.87 30.82 5.67
N GLU A 71 14.00 31.48 5.46
CA GLU A 71 14.30 32.23 4.22
C GLU A 71 14.34 31.27 3.01
N THR A 72 14.98 30.10 3.17
CA THR A 72 15.10 29.11 2.09
C THR A 72 13.73 28.58 1.66
N TRP A 73 12.89 28.18 2.62
CA TRP A 73 11.55 27.68 2.31
C TRP A 73 10.66 28.77 1.70
N ASP A 74 10.70 30.00 2.21
CA ASP A 74 9.93 31.11 1.64
C ASP A 74 10.37 31.43 0.21
N TYR A 75 11.68 31.50 -0.02
CA TYR A 75 12.22 31.76 -1.37
C TYR A 75 11.82 30.65 -2.36
N LEU A 76 12.08 29.38 -2.01
CA LEU A 76 11.76 28.26 -2.90
C LEU A 76 10.25 28.11 -3.08
N ASN A 77 9.43 28.36 -2.05
CA ASN A 77 7.99 28.34 -2.18
C ASN A 77 7.53 29.35 -3.21
N LYS A 78 7.97 30.60 -3.12
CA LYS A 78 7.57 31.69 -4.01
C LYS A 78 8.10 31.51 -5.45
N LYS A 79 9.35 31.13 -5.58
CA LYS A 79 10.02 31.09 -6.89
C LYS A 79 9.83 29.79 -7.67
N LEU A 80 9.75 28.65 -6.95
CA LEU A 80 9.74 27.32 -7.55
C LEU A 80 8.44 26.58 -7.26
N PHE A 81 8.10 26.34 -5.98
CA PHE A 81 7.02 25.40 -5.68
C PHE A 81 5.64 25.93 -6.07
N GLN A 82 5.37 27.23 -5.91
CA GLN A 82 4.08 27.84 -6.31
C GLN A 82 4.06 28.26 -7.80
N ASN A 83 5.18 28.15 -8.52
CA ASN A 83 5.20 28.45 -9.95
C ASN A 83 4.61 27.27 -10.75
N LYS A 84 3.36 27.44 -11.22
CA LYS A 84 2.64 26.42 -11.99
C LYS A 84 3.18 26.17 -13.39
N ASN A 85 4.02 27.05 -13.91
CA ASN A 85 4.61 26.91 -15.25
C ASN A 85 5.87 26.04 -15.25
N ILE A 86 6.46 25.77 -14.08
CA ILE A 86 7.59 24.86 -13.92
C ILE A 86 7.05 23.50 -13.50
N ARG A 87 7.35 22.46 -14.26
CA ARG A 87 7.09 21.06 -13.92
C ARG A 87 8.11 20.60 -12.87
N LYS A 88 7.67 19.91 -11.81
CA LYS A 88 8.55 19.40 -10.76
C LYS A 88 8.64 17.89 -10.88
N VAL A 89 9.86 17.39 -11.00
CA VAL A 89 10.17 15.97 -11.12
C VAL A 89 10.80 15.47 -9.83
N PHE A 90 10.32 14.34 -9.35
CA PHE A 90 10.82 13.65 -8.17
C PHE A 90 11.09 12.18 -8.47
N HIS A 91 11.75 11.53 -7.53
CA HIS A 91 11.76 10.07 -7.47
C HIS A 91 11.14 9.61 -6.16
N ASN A 92 9.95 9.00 -6.19
CA ASN A 92 9.08 8.76 -5.03
C ASN A 92 8.50 10.06 -4.45
N ALA A 93 7.84 10.84 -5.31
CA ALA A 93 7.30 12.17 -5.04
C ALA A 93 6.48 12.28 -3.73
N MET A 94 5.86 11.18 -3.27
CA MET A 94 5.07 11.17 -2.04
C MET A 94 5.91 11.58 -0.82
N TYR A 95 7.18 11.17 -0.79
CA TYR A 95 8.09 11.51 0.28
C TYR A 95 8.42 13.02 0.29
N ASP A 96 8.94 13.52 -0.81
CA ASP A 96 9.43 14.90 -0.92
C ASP A 96 8.30 15.92 -0.85
N VAL A 97 7.22 15.69 -1.58
CA VAL A 97 6.07 16.62 -1.60
C VAL A 97 5.41 16.72 -0.24
N CYS A 98 5.36 15.63 0.53
CA CYS A 98 4.86 15.71 1.90
C CYS A 98 5.78 16.56 2.80
N TRP A 99 7.11 16.43 2.70
CA TRP A 99 8.03 17.27 3.46
C TRP A 99 7.99 18.74 3.01
N ILE A 100 7.91 19.01 1.68
CA ILE A 100 7.71 20.38 1.16
C ILE A 100 6.45 20.98 1.76
N ARG A 101 5.31 20.26 1.70
CA ARG A 101 4.05 20.74 2.26
C ARG A 101 4.12 20.95 3.77
N SER A 102 4.78 20.07 4.50
CA SER A 102 4.96 20.21 5.95
C SER A 102 5.78 21.44 6.31
N SER A 103 6.77 21.78 5.50
CA SER A 103 7.68 22.90 5.72
C SER A 103 7.12 24.25 5.26
N THR A 104 6.37 24.26 4.16
CA THR A 104 5.82 25.49 3.56
C THR A 104 4.36 25.78 3.96
N GLY A 105 3.62 24.76 4.41
CA GLY A 105 2.17 24.83 4.58
C GLY A 105 1.38 24.65 3.28
N ASP A 106 2.03 24.70 2.12
CA ASP A 106 1.41 24.73 0.81
C ASP A 106 1.69 23.46 0.00
N MET A 107 0.71 23.05 -0.80
CA MET A 107 0.91 22.05 -1.85
C MET A 107 1.64 22.69 -3.03
N PRO A 108 2.74 22.10 -3.54
CA PRO A 108 3.36 22.59 -4.76
C PRO A 108 2.39 22.59 -5.93
N LYS A 109 2.47 23.62 -6.80
CA LYS A 109 1.60 23.82 -7.98
C LYS A 109 2.29 23.40 -9.26
N GLY A 110 1.48 23.21 -10.31
CA GLY A 110 1.92 22.68 -11.60
C GLY A 110 1.92 21.16 -11.61
N GLU A 111 2.55 20.56 -12.61
CA GLU A 111 2.68 19.11 -12.69
C GLU A 111 3.73 18.59 -11.71
N LEU A 112 3.33 17.62 -10.91
CA LEU A 112 4.19 16.88 -9.99
C LEU A 112 4.44 15.51 -10.58
N LEU A 113 5.61 15.35 -11.18
CA LEU A 113 5.99 14.19 -11.97
C LEU A 113 6.85 13.26 -11.10
N ASP A 114 6.67 11.95 -11.27
CA ASP A 114 7.39 10.95 -10.49
C ASP A 114 8.01 9.90 -11.40
N THR A 115 9.34 9.80 -11.39
CA THR A 115 10.09 8.83 -12.20
C THR A 115 9.87 7.40 -11.74
N MET A 116 9.54 7.16 -10.45
CA MET A 116 9.19 5.83 -9.95
C MET A 116 7.82 5.38 -10.49
N ILE A 117 6.84 6.29 -10.54
CA ILE A 117 5.54 6.05 -11.16
C ILE A 117 5.70 5.80 -12.67
N ALA A 118 6.48 6.65 -13.36
CA ALA A 118 6.75 6.48 -14.80
C ALA A 118 7.38 5.11 -15.09
N ALA A 119 8.40 4.71 -14.32
CA ALA A 119 9.05 3.42 -14.48
C ALA A 119 8.08 2.25 -14.27
N SER A 120 7.20 2.33 -13.27
CA SER A 120 6.21 1.28 -12.99
C SER A 120 5.13 1.17 -14.06
N VAL A 121 4.77 2.28 -14.71
CA VAL A 121 3.79 2.30 -15.82
C VAL A 121 4.43 1.80 -17.12
N ILE A 122 5.74 2.08 -17.33
CA ILE A 122 6.50 1.61 -18.50
C ILE A 122 6.76 0.09 -18.41
N ASP A 123 7.13 -0.39 -17.21
CA ASP A 123 7.43 -1.80 -16.97
C ASP A 123 6.98 -2.23 -15.57
N GLU A 124 5.78 -2.78 -15.47
CA GLU A 124 5.17 -3.28 -14.23
C GLU A 124 5.78 -4.60 -13.75
N THR A 125 6.58 -5.26 -14.56
CA THR A 125 7.18 -6.56 -14.23
C THR A 125 8.45 -6.46 -13.39
N ARG A 126 9.00 -5.28 -13.25
CA ARG A 126 10.22 -5.04 -12.47
C ARG A 126 10.04 -5.42 -11.00
N MET A 127 11.12 -5.93 -10.41
CA MET A 127 11.17 -6.29 -8.99
C MET A 127 11.49 -5.09 -8.09
N ARG A 128 12.21 -4.08 -8.65
CA ARG A 128 12.68 -2.90 -7.91
C ARG A 128 12.51 -1.64 -8.75
N TYR A 129 12.14 -0.56 -8.07
CA TYR A 129 11.94 0.76 -8.64
C TYR A 129 12.74 1.85 -7.93
N SER A 130 13.70 1.50 -7.05
CA SER A 130 14.61 2.48 -6.45
C SER A 130 15.42 3.22 -7.52
N LEU A 131 15.78 4.46 -7.23
CA LEU A 131 16.53 5.32 -8.15
C LEU A 131 17.82 4.63 -8.66
N ASP A 132 18.55 3.96 -7.78
CA ASP A 132 19.74 3.19 -8.13
C ASP A 132 19.44 2.07 -9.12
N SER A 133 18.39 1.27 -8.87
CA SER A 133 18.02 0.16 -9.76
C SER A 133 17.61 0.64 -11.16
N ILE A 134 16.77 1.67 -11.24
CA ILE A 134 16.30 2.15 -12.53
C ILE A 134 17.36 2.97 -13.29
N SER A 135 18.21 3.71 -12.58
CA SER A 135 19.33 4.43 -13.20
C SER A 135 20.34 3.47 -13.80
N LYS A 136 20.68 2.40 -13.09
CA LYS A 136 21.55 1.36 -13.62
C LYS A 136 21.00 0.73 -14.90
N ASP A 137 19.71 0.39 -14.91
CA ASP A 137 19.11 -0.36 -16.02
C ASP A 137 18.79 0.54 -17.24
N TYR A 138 18.39 1.79 -17.02
CA TYR A 138 17.98 2.70 -18.10
C TYR A 138 19.05 3.67 -18.56
N LEU A 139 19.96 4.07 -17.65
CA LEU A 139 21.03 5.04 -17.95
C LEU A 139 22.41 4.42 -17.96
N ASN A 140 22.57 3.18 -17.48
CA ASN A 140 23.86 2.55 -17.19
C ASN A 140 24.71 3.38 -16.20
N GLU A 141 24.04 4.08 -15.28
CA GLU A 141 24.65 4.89 -14.22
C GLU A 141 24.25 4.35 -12.84
N THR A 142 25.14 4.48 -11.84
CA THR A 142 24.88 4.05 -10.46
C THR A 142 25.02 5.23 -9.51
N LYS A 143 24.36 5.14 -8.33
CA LYS A 143 24.48 6.14 -7.27
C LYS A 143 25.84 6.11 -6.58
N TYR A 144 26.32 7.26 -6.12
CA TYR A 144 27.52 7.40 -5.26
C TYR A 144 27.32 6.86 -3.83
N LYS A 145 26.32 6.03 -3.62
CA LYS A 145 25.97 5.51 -2.28
C LYS A 145 27.13 4.77 -1.59
N TYR A 146 27.89 4.01 -2.35
CA TYR A 146 29.02 3.26 -1.81
C TYR A 146 30.18 4.19 -1.48
N ASP A 147 30.47 5.14 -2.39
CA ASP A 147 31.52 6.16 -2.17
C ASP A 147 31.21 7.01 -0.95
N LEU A 148 29.93 7.42 -0.75
CA LEU A 148 29.52 8.16 0.43
C LEU A 148 29.72 7.34 1.70
N ALA A 149 29.39 6.05 1.71
CA ALA A 149 29.54 5.20 2.87
C ALA A 149 31.01 5.07 3.29
N ASP A 150 31.91 4.86 2.35
CA ASP A 150 33.36 4.75 2.61
C ASP A 150 33.96 6.08 3.06
N GLN A 151 33.56 7.19 2.45
CA GLN A 151 33.98 8.55 2.85
C GLN A 151 33.52 8.88 4.27
N VAL A 152 32.25 8.59 4.60
CA VAL A 152 31.68 8.85 5.95
C VAL A 152 32.33 7.95 6.99
N LEU A 153 32.59 6.70 6.66
CA LEU A 153 33.29 5.78 7.57
C LEU A 153 34.69 6.29 7.89
N ALA A 154 35.45 6.73 6.87
CA ALA A 154 36.77 7.31 7.03
C ALA A 154 36.75 8.64 7.82
N TRP A 155 35.85 9.56 7.45
CA TRP A 155 35.69 10.86 8.09
C TRP A 155 35.29 10.75 9.56
N SER A 156 34.40 9.82 9.91
CA SER A 156 33.90 9.60 11.26
C SER A 156 34.76 8.67 12.10
N ASN A 157 35.94 8.23 11.62
CA ASN A 157 36.79 7.21 12.26
C ASN A 157 35.98 5.96 12.65
N GLY A 158 35.09 5.52 11.80
CA GLY A 158 34.29 4.32 11.99
C GLY A 158 33.09 4.46 12.95
N THR A 159 32.78 5.66 13.44
CA THR A 159 31.66 5.87 14.39
C THR A 159 30.29 5.90 13.69
N ILE A 160 30.21 6.39 12.44
CA ILE A 160 28.98 6.42 11.64
C ILE A 160 29.04 5.31 10.60
N LYS A 161 28.31 4.22 10.87
CA LYS A 161 28.25 3.04 9.97
C LYS A 161 27.12 3.11 8.94
N ASP A 162 26.06 3.87 9.23
CA ASP A 162 24.90 4.08 8.35
C ASP A 162 24.75 5.58 8.04
N PRO A 163 25.34 6.07 6.93
CA PRO A 163 25.24 7.47 6.56
C PRO A 163 23.81 7.88 6.21
N MET A 164 23.02 7.00 5.65
CA MET A 164 21.62 7.31 5.23
C MET A 164 20.76 7.72 6.43
N SER A 165 20.85 6.99 7.54
CA SER A 165 20.11 7.32 8.77
C SER A 165 20.73 8.49 9.56
N ASN A 166 21.93 8.94 9.19
CA ASN A 166 22.68 9.99 9.88
C ASN A 166 23.03 11.17 8.98
N MET A 167 22.33 11.37 7.88
CA MET A 167 22.61 12.41 6.88
C MET A 167 22.71 13.81 7.52
N HIS A 168 21.84 14.10 8.50
CA HIS A 168 21.81 15.36 9.25
C HIS A 168 23.09 15.66 10.06
N LYS A 169 23.90 14.62 10.39
CA LYS A 169 25.16 14.76 11.11
C LYS A 169 26.36 15.02 10.22
N LEU A 170 26.19 14.81 8.91
CA LEU A 170 27.28 14.91 7.95
C LEU A 170 27.49 16.35 7.51
N PRO A 171 28.73 16.77 7.24
CA PRO A 171 28.98 18.08 6.65
C PRO A 171 28.55 18.13 5.18
N TYR A 172 28.21 19.34 4.73
CA TYR A 172 27.82 19.62 3.33
C TYR A 172 28.76 19.00 2.30
N SER A 173 30.08 19.08 2.53
CA SER A 173 31.09 18.59 1.59
C SER A 173 31.00 17.08 1.31
N LEU A 174 30.49 16.28 2.23
CA LEU A 174 30.26 14.84 2.05
C LEU A 174 28.93 14.53 1.38
N VAL A 175 27.87 15.30 1.70
CA VAL A 175 26.52 15.03 1.23
C VAL A 175 26.26 15.59 -0.18
N LYS A 176 26.88 16.74 -0.49
CA LYS A 176 26.67 17.46 -1.76
C LYS A 176 26.71 16.56 -2.99
N GLY A 177 27.81 15.81 -3.15
CA GLY A 177 28.01 14.97 -4.35
C GLY A 177 26.94 13.90 -4.50
N TYR A 178 26.51 13.30 -3.39
CA TYR A 178 25.43 12.32 -3.37
C TYR A 178 24.08 12.94 -3.74
N ALA A 179 23.68 14.02 -3.07
CA ALA A 179 22.40 14.68 -3.29
C ALA A 179 22.28 15.28 -4.71
N GLU A 180 23.37 15.91 -5.22
CA GLU A 180 23.41 16.45 -6.57
C GLU A 180 23.35 15.33 -7.62
N GLN A 181 23.92 14.15 -7.35
CA GLN A 181 23.81 13.02 -8.27
C GLN A 181 22.37 12.49 -8.33
N ASP A 182 21.70 12.31 -7.17
CA ASP A 182 20.35 11.76 -7.12
C ASP A 182 19.38 12.61 -7.93
N VAL A 183 19.44 13.93 -7.79
CA VAL A 183 18.56 14.82 -8.52
C VAL A 183 18.93 14.90 -10.03
N ASN A 184 20.22 14.75 -10.39
CA ASN A 184 20.64 14.66 -11.79
C ASN A 184 20.16 13.35 -12.46
N LEU A 185 20.27 12.23 -11.76
CA LEU A 185 19.74 10.94 -12.24
C LEU A 185 18.22 11.02 -12.42
N THR A 186 17.53 11.65 -11.49
CA THR A 186 16.08 11.87 -11.56
C THR A 186 15.70 12.67 -12.81
N LEU A 187 16.41 13.75 -13.11
CA LEU A 187 16.17 14.56 -14.32
C LEU A 187 16.48 13.79 -15.61
N LYS A 188 17.61 13.07 -15.66
CA LYS A 188 17.98 12.24 -16.82
C LYS A 188 16.96 11.14 -17.08
N LEU A 189 16.50 10.46 -16.02
CA LEU A 189 15.46 9.44 -16.11
C LEU A 189 14.16 10.02 -16.63
N TRP A 190 13.75 11.19 -16.13
CA TRP A 190 12.56 11.83 -16.63
C TRP A 190 12.63 12.14 -18.13
N ASN A 191 13.73 12.72 -18.58
CA ASN A 191 13.92 13.03 -20.01
C ASN A 191 13.81 11.77 -20.90
N LEU A 192 14.30 10.63 -20.42
CA LEU A 192 14.14 9.34 -21.10
C LEU A 192 12.70 8.82 -21.01
N PHE A 193 12.09 8.87 -19.82
CA PHE A 193 10.75 8.33 -19.60
C PHE A 193 9.66 9.16 -20.27
N GLU A 194 9.83 10.45 -20.41
CA GLU A 194 8.93 11.31 -21.16
C GLU A 194 8.77 10.82 -22.61
N ILE A 195 9.86 10.36 -23.23
CA ILE A 195 9.83 9.73 -24.58
C ILE A 195 9.20 8.32 -24.50
N LYS A 196 9.63 7.48 -23.54
CA LYS A 196 9.17 6.10 -23.42
C LYS A 196 7.67 5.98 -23.13
N LEU A 197 7.10 6.92 -22.43
CA LEU A 197 5.66 6.95 -22.15
C LEU A 197 4.82 7.12 -23.41
N ASP A 198 5.37 7.66 -24.47
CA ASP A 198 4.71 7.84 -25.77
C ASP A 198 5.05 6.73 -26.79
N GLU A 199 5.93 5.79 -26.44
CA GLU A 199 6.18 4.62 -27.27
C GLU A 199 4.89 3.80 -27.49
N ILE A 200 4.65 3.41 -28.73
CA ILE A 200 3.43 2.66 -29.11
C ILE A 200 3.56 1.22 -28.66
N LEU A 201 2.73 0.81 -27.69
CA LEU A 201 2.64 -0.57 -27.24
C LEU A 201 1.88 -1.47 -28.22
N TYR A 202 0.75 -0.97 -28.73
CA TYR A 202 -0.07 -1.64 -29.73
C TYR A 202 -1.01 -0.64 -30.42
N VAL A 203 -1.55 -1.04 -31.57
CA VAL A 203 -2.54 -0.25 -32.31
C VAL A 203 -3.90 -0.90 -32.17
N LYS A 204 -4.87 -0.17 -31.61
CA LYS A 204 -6.26 -0.59 -31.53
C LYS A 204 -7.04 -0.02 -32.73
N ILE A 205 -7.90 -0.83 -33.33
CA ILE A 205 -8.87 -0.37 -34.32
C ILE A 205 -10.19 -0.14 -33.56
N ASN A 206 -10.71 1.09 -33.60
CA ASN A 206 -11.98 1.42 -32.97
C ASN A 206 -13.18 0.98 -33.84
N GLU A 207 -14.39 1.17 -33.33
CA GLU A 207 -15.64 0.78 -34.00
C GLU A 207 -15.87 1.48 -35.35
N LYS A 208 -15.17 2.60 -35.61
CA LYS A 208 -15.21 3.35 -36.87
C LYS A 208 -14.09 2.95 -37.83
N GLY A 209 -13.32 1.91 -37.52
CA GLY A 209 -12.18 1.46 -38.32
C GLY A 209 -10.93 2.34 -38.20
N ILE A 210 -10.91 3.32 -37.26
CA ILE A 210 -9.78 4.23 -37.07
C ILE A 210 -8.71 3.53 -36.23
N LYS A 211 -7.46 3.59 -36.69
CA LYS A 211 -6.29 3.09 -35.94
C LYS A 211 -5.93 4.05 -34.82
N GLU A 212 -5.98 3.58 -33.59
CA GLU A 212 -5.63 4.32 -32.38
C GLU A 212 -4.36 3.72 -31.76
N PRO A 213 -3.21 4.39 -31.79
CA PRO A 213 -2.03 3.95 -31.05
C PRO A 213 -2.32 4.00 -29.55
N LYS A 214 -1.85 3.03 -28.82
CA LYS A 214 -1.96 2.94 -27.36
C LYS A 214 -0.56 3.00 -26.75
N THR A 215 -0.40 3.93 -25.83
CA THR A 215 0.84 4.21 -25.12
C THR A 215 0.57 4.21 -23.62
N CYS A 216 1.62 4.28 -22.82
CA CYS A 216 1.52 4.39 -21.35
C CYS A 216 1.11 5.80 -20.88
N ARG A 217 1.22 6.82 -21.73
CA ARG A 217 1.01 8.24 -21.38
C ARG A 217 -0.28 8.51 -20.61
N LYS A 218 -1.41 8.01 -21.09
CA LYS A 218 -2.71 8.25 -20.45
C LYS A 218 -2.82 7.69 -19.05
N ILE A 219 -2.16 6.55 -18.79
CA ILE A 219 -2.14 5.94 -17.44
C ILE A 219 -1.26 6.79 -16.54
N PHE A 220 -0.08 7.19 -17.01
CA PHE A 220 0.80 8.07 -16.25
C PHE A 220 0.15 9.42 -15.92
N GLU A 221 -0.56 10.04 -16.87
CA GLU A 221 -1.33 11.27 -16.63
C GLU A 221 -2.43 11.10 -15.59
N LEU A 222 -3.11 9.95 -15.58
CA LEU A 222 -4.12 9.64 -14.56
C LEU A 222 -3.46 9.57 -13.18
N GLU A 223 -2.36 8.85 -13.05
CA GLU A 223 -1.62 8.69 -11.80
C GLU A 223 -1.07 10.04 -11.30
N THR A 224 -0.53 10.86 -12.21
CA THR A 224 -0.03 12.21 -11.89
C THR A 224 -1.15 13.13 -11.39
N LYS A 225 -2.33 13.11 -12.03
CA LYS A 225 -3.50 13.91 -11.59
C LYS A 225 -4.08 13.43 -10.26
N LEU A 226 -3.96 12.14 -9.95
CA LEU A 226 -4.44 11.55 -8.72
C LEU A 226 -3.51 11.86 -7.53
N PHE A 227 -2.22 12.00 -7.78
CA PHE A 227 -1.20 12.16 -6.76
C PHE A 227 -1.49 13.26 -5.72
N PRO A 228 -1.87 14.51 -6.09
CA PRO A 228 -2.20 15.54 -5.11
C PRO A 228 -3.35 15.15 -4.16
N CYS A 229 -4.34 14.43 -4.67
CA CYS A 229 -5.44 13.91 -3.83
C CYS A 229 -4.94 12.93 -2.77
N LEU A 230 -3.97 12.08 -3.12
CA LEU A 230 -3.39 11.11 -2.17
C LEU A 230 -2.55 11.80 -1.09
N VAL A 231 -1.83 12.87 -1.45
CA VAL A 231 -1.14 13.73 -0.46
C VAL A 231 -2.14 14.39 0.49
N ASP A 232 -3.25 14.93 -0.03
CA ASP A 232 -4.32 15.50 0.80
C ASP A 232 -4.94 14.46 1.73
N MET A 233 -5.22 13.25 1.24
CA MET A 233 -5.73 12.15 2.06
C MET A 233 -4.77 11.79 3.19
N LYS A 234 -3.46 11.75 2.92
CA LYS A 234 -2.44 11.47 3.92
C LYS A 234 -2.39 12.56 4.99
N PHE A 235 -2.39 13.83 4.61
CA PHE A 235 -2.38 14.95 5.55
C PHE A 235 -3.68 15.05 6.38
N LYS A 236 -4.82 14.80 5.75
CA LYS A 236 -6.10 14.75 6.45
C LYS A 236 -6.15 13.59 7.45
N GLY A 237 -5.68 12.42 7.06
CA GLY A 237 -5.78 11.21 7.87
C GLY A 237 -7.23 10.81 8.17
N VAL A 238 -7.42 9.81 9.03
CA VAL A 238 -8.73 9.30 9.45
C VAL A 238 -8.90 9.49 10.95
N LYS A 239 -9.94 10.19 11.37
CA LYS A 239 -10.28 10.43 12.78
C LYS A 239 -10.66 9.11 13.47
N ILE A 240 -10.11 8.86 14.66
CA ILE A 240 -10.38 7.65 15.45
C ILE A 240 -10.77 8.01 16.88
N ASP A 241 -11.76 7.31 17.41
CA ASP A 241 -12.16 7.39 18.82
C ASP A 241 -11.19 6.56 19.68
N VAL A 242 -10.15 7.22 20.18
CA VAL A 242 -9.05 6.59 20.94
C VAL A 242 -9.56 5.95 22.22
N GLU A 243 -10.45 6.63 22.95
CA GLU A 243 -10.96 6.13 24.23
C GLU A 243 -11.90 4.92 24.02
N LYS A 244 -12.74 4.98 23.01
CA LYS A 244 -13.58 3.84 22.63
C LYS A 244 -12.73 2.65 22.15
N ALA A 245 -11.64 2.89 21.42
CA ALA A 245 -10.70 1.86 20.98
C ALA A 245 -10.03 1.18 22.19
N LYS A 246 -9.49 1.95 23.13
CA LYS A 246 -8.89 1.42 24.38
C LYS A 246 -9.91 0.60 25.18
N ALA A 247 -11.12 1.15 25.40
CA ALA A 247 -12.19 0.46 26.14
C ALA A 247 -12.60 -0.84 25.44
N PHE A 248 -12.65 -0.85 24.10
CA PHE A 248 -12.95 -2.06 23.34
C PHE A 248 -11.83 -3.10 23.48
N GLY A 249 -10.56 -2.69 23.42
CA GLY A 249 -9.40 -3.56 23.65
C GLY A 249 -9.43 -4.22 25.04
N GLN A 250 -9.70 -3.45 26.09
CA GLN A 250 -9.85 -3.96 27.46
C GLN A 250 -10.99 -4.98 27.58
N ARG A 251 -12.12 -4.73 26.91
CA ARG A 251 -13.27 -5.66 26.89
C ARG A 251 -12.92 -6.97 26.20
N LEU A 252 -12.19 -6.92 25.09
CA LEU A 252 -11.72 -8.12 24.39
C LEU A 252 -10.77 -8.92 25.25
N GLU A 253 -9.83 -8.27 25.93
CA GLU A 253 -8.89 -8.90 26.87
C GLU A 253 -9.62 -9.61 28.02
N LYS A 254 -10.54 -8.91 28.68
CA LYS A 254 -11.37 -9.48 29.75
C LYS A 254 -12.16 -10.69 29.25
N THR A 255 -12.76 -10.60 28.05
CA THR A 255 -13.56 -11.70 27.50
C THR A 255 -12.67 -12.90 27.15
N LYS A 256 -11.48 -12.67 26.59
CA LYS A 256 -10.47 -13.70 26.34
C LYS A 256 -10.09 -14.43 27.63
N ASN A 257 -9.73 -13.68 28.67
CA ASN A 257 -9.32 -14.24 29.95
C ASN A 257 -10.46 -15.05 30.60
N ASN A 258 -11.68 -14.55 30.55
CA ASN A 258 -12.86 -15.29 31.05
C ASN A 258 -13.04 -16.64 30.31
N ILE A 259 -12.75 -16.70 29.01
CA ILE A 259 -12.81 -17.95 28.24
C ILE A 259 -11.75 -18.94 28.74
N ILE A 260 -10.51 -18.49 28.91
CA ILE A 260 -9.40 -19.34 29.37
C ILE A 260 -9.67 -19.85 30.77
N ASP A 261 -10.16 -19.00 31.69
CA ASP A 261 -10.50 -19.38 33.05
C ASP A 261 -11.70 -20.34 33.08
N TYR A 262 -12.69 -20.18 32.20
CA TYR A 262 -13.79 -21.12 32.05
C TYR A 262 -13.29 -22.51 31.61
N ILE A 263 -12.39 -22.57 30.62
CA ILE A 263 -11.79 -23.84 30.18
C ILE A 263 -11.05 -24.49 31.36
N ALA A 264 -10.19 -23.75 32.06
CA ALA A 264 -9.41 -24.24 33.18
C ALA A 264 -10.29 -24.79 34.30
N ARG A 265 -11.34 -24.07 34.71
CA ARG A 265 -12.28 -24.54 35.75
C ARG A 265 -13.06 -25.79 35.36
N ARG A 266 -13.35 -25.98 34.06
CA ARG A 266 -14.15 -27.12 33.58
C ARG A 266 -13.36 -28.35 33.24
N THR A 267 -12.05 -28.18 32.92
CA THR A 267 -11.19 -29.28 32.48
C THR A 267 -9.98 -29.50 33.39
N ASN A 268 -9.81 -28.68 34.41
CA ASN A 268 -8.60 -28.63 35.24
C ASN A 268 -7.29 -28.48 34.41
N VAL A 269 -7.39 -27.99 33.14
CA VAL A 269 -6.27 -27.73 32.27
C VAL A 269 -6.23 -26.23 31.94
N ARG A 270 -5.18 -25.52 32.39
CA ARG A 270 -4.94 -24.14 32.00
C ARG A 270 -4.23 -24.08 30.67
N VAL A 271 -4.85 -23.40 29.70
CA VAL A 271 -4.38 -23.40 28.30
C VAL A 271 -3.69 -22.09 27.97
N GLU A 272 -2.45 -22.19 27.48
CA GLU A 272 -1.79 -21.12 26.72
C GLU A 272 -2.25 -21.22 25.27
N MET A 273 -3.15 -20.33 24.85
CA MET A 273 -3.93 -20.48 23.61
C MET A 273 -3.09 -20.49 22.30
N TRP A 274 -1.85 -19.96 22.32
CA TRP A 274 -0.96 -19.98 21.17
C TRP A 274 0.08 -21.10 21.21
N ALA A 275 0.28 -21.76 22.36
CA ALA A 275 1.24 -22.84 22.52
C ALA A 275 0.59 -24.18 22.17
N ALA A 276 1.04 -24.81 21.09
CA ALA A 276 0.50 -26.11 20.65
C ALA A 276 0.69 -27.21 21.71
N SER A 277 1.79 -27.19 22.48
CA SER A 277 2.04 -28.11 23.61
C SER A 277 1.01 -27.96 24.74
N SER A 278 0.64 -26.72 25.08
CA SER A 278 -0.36 -26.47 26.10
C SER A 278 -1.76 -26.91 25.66
N ILE A 279 -2.13 -26.67 24.39
CA ILE A 279 -3.40 -27.16 23.85
C ILE A 279 -3.41 -28.69 23.74
N LYS A 280 -2.24 -29.32 23.49
CA LYS A 280 -2.13 -30.79 23.48
C LYS A 280 -2.60 -31.41 24.81
N ALA A 281 -2.23 -30.82 25.94
CA ALA A 281 -2.72 -31.28 27.25
C ALA A 281 -4.26 -31.25 27.35
N LEU A 282 -4.91 -30.26 26.75
CA LEU A 282 -6.36 -30.21 26.67
C LEU A 282 -6.93 -31.25 25.71
N LEU A 283 -6.28 -31.49 24.57
CA LEU A 283 -6.70 -32.53 23.61
C LEU A 283 -6.62 -33.92 24.25
N ASP A 284 -5.51 -34.23 24.92
CA ASP A 284 -5.30 -35.48 25.63
C ASP A 284 -6.37 -35.67 26.76
N HIS A 285 -6.63 -34.64 27.55
CA HIS A 285 -7.67 -34.64 28.56
C HIS A 285 -9.09 -34.86 27.99
N GLN A 286 -9.35 -34.42 26.77
CA GLN A 286 -10.64 -34.55 26.11
C GLN A 286 -10.73 -35.75 25.17
N ASN A 287 -9.72 -36.63 25.12
CA ASN A 287 -9.61 -37.79 24.23
C ASN A 287 -9.81 -37.39 22.74
N ILE A 288 -9.15 -36.34 22.30
CA ILE A 288 -9.21 -35.83 20.93
C ILE A 288 -7.88 -36.15 20.24
N ASP A 289 -7.92 -36.93 19.16
CA ASP A 289 -6.77 -37.40 18.39
C ASP A 289 -6.88 -37.14 16.87
N ASP A 290 -7.99 -36.55 16.43
CA ASP A 290 -8.32 -36.27 15.01
C ASP A 290 -7.58 -35.05 14.41
N TYR A 291 -6.36 -34.77 14.86
CA TYR A 291 -5.53 -33.67 14.40
C TYR A 291 -4.27 -34.12 13.69
N LYS A 292 -3.76 -33.26 12.79
CA LYS A 292 -2.44 -33.47 12.17
C LYS A 292 -1.32 -33.06 13.11
N VAL A 293 -0.19 -33.73 13.04
CA VAL A 293 1.01 -33.38 13.82
C VAL A 293 2.07 -32.71 12.97
N THR A 294 2.89 -31.88 13.60
CA THR A 294 4.12 -31.33 13.02
C THR A 294 5.24 -32.39 13.02
N LYS A 295 6.38 -32.12 12.35
CA LYS A 295 7.58 -32.97 12.43
C LYS A 295 8.07 -33.18 13.88
N ALA A 296 7.78 -32.25 14.77
CA ALA A 296 8.13 -32.32 16.19
C ALA A 296 7.05 -33.00 17.05
N GLY A 297 6.05 -33.66 16.47
CA GLY A 297 4.98 -34.38 17.20
C GLY A 297 3.94 -33.49 17.87
N LEU A 298 3.92 -32.17 17.61
CA LEU A 298 2.96 -31.25 18.18
C LEU A 298 1.72 -31.11 17.26
N PRO A 299 0.51 -30.87 17.83
CA PRO A 299 -0.71 -30.72 17.05
C PRO A 299 -0.68 -29.51 16.14
N GLN A 300 -1.11 -29.69 14.90
CA GLN A 300 -1.40 -28.61 13.98
C GLN A 300 -2.84 -28.14 14.20
N LEU A 301 -2.98 -26.91 14.65
CA LEU A 301 -4.28 -26.35 15.09
C LEU A 301 -4.63 -25.11 14.25
N PRO A 302 -4.91 -25.29 12.95
CA PRO A 302 -5.31 -24.19 12.08
C PRO A 302 -6.66 -23.61 12.54
N LYS A 303 -6.93 -22.35 12.15
CA LYS A 303 -8.13 -21.63 12.55
C LYS A 303 -9.41 -22.42 12.24
N ASP A 304 -9.49 -23.01 11.05
CA ASP A 304 -10.68 -23.72 10.60
C ASP A 304 -10.92 -24.99 11.41
N TYR A 305 -9.87 -25.76 11.69
CA TYR A 305 -9.98 -26.93 12.58
C TYR A 305 -10.56 -26.54 13.94
N LEU A 306 -9.99 -25.52 14.59
CA LEU A 306 -10.47 -25.09 15.91
C LEU A 306 -11.92 -24.55 15.88
N SER A 307 -12.25 -23.74 14.86
CA SER A 307 -13.54 -23.03 14.82
C SER A 307 -14.72 -23.92 14.43
N THR A 308 -14.48 -25.01 13.67
CA THR A 308 -15.51 -25.93 13.18
C THR A 308 -15.58 -27.23 13.98
N HIS A 309 -14.60 -27.48 14.86
CA HIS A 309 -14.53 -28.72 15.62
C HIS A 309 -15.77 -28.93 16.51
N LYS A 310 -16.24 -30.20 16.64
CA LYS A 310 -17.39 -30.58 17.49
C LYS A 310 -17.19 -30.26 18.95
N ASN A 311 -15.94 -30.32 19.46
CA ASN A 311 -15.62 -30.01 20.85
C ASN A 311 -15.76 -28.50 21.13
N LYS A 312 -16.52 -28.14 22.16
CA LYS A 312 -16.81 -26.76 22.56
C LYS A 312 -15.57 -25.98 23.01
N TYR A 313 -14.60 -26.64 23.65
CA TYR A 313 -13.41 -25.97 24.19
C TYR A 313 -12.48 -25.54 23.08
N LEU A 314 -12.35 -26.34 21.99
CA LEU A 314 -11.56 -25.93 20.81
C LEU A 314 -12.19 -24.72 20.10
N ARG A 315 -13.53 -24.68 19.98
CA ARG A 315 -14.20 -23.48 19.44
C ARG A 315 -14.04 -22.26 20.34
N LEU A 316 -13.97 -22.44 21.66
CA LEU A 316 -13.69 -21.36 22.61
C LEU A 316 -12.26 -20.86 22.47
N ILE A 317 -11.26 -21.73 22.27
CA ILE A 317 -9.89 -21.34 21.96
C ILE A 317 -9.83 -20.54 20.65
N ALA A 318 -10.54 -20.96 19.60
CA ALA A 318 -10.62 -20.19 18.35
C ALA A 318 -11.19 -18.77 18.59
N LYS A 319 -12.21 -18.62 19.43
CA LYS A 319 -12.77 -17.32 19.82
C LYS A 319 -11.76 -16.49 20.62
N ALA A 320 -11.08 -17.09 21.59
CA ALA A 320 -10.05 -16.42 22.38
C ALA A 320 -8.90 -15.91 21.51
N ARG A 321 -8.40 -16.73 20.59
CA ARG A 321 -7.38 -16.32 19.58
C ARG A 321 -7.88 -15.16 18.72
N ASN A 322 -9.14 -15.16 18.31
CA ASN A 322 -9.70 -14.08 17.51
C ASN A 322 -9.79 -12.76 18.30
N PHE A 323 -10.17 -12.80 19.58
CA PHE A 323 -10.18 -11.62 20.44
C PHE A 323 -8.78 -11.08 20.70
N ASP A 324 -7.83 -11.97 20.98
CA ASP A 324 -6.42 -11.61 21.19
C ASP A 324 -5.81 -10.97 19.95
N LYS A 325 -6.00 -11.59 18.76
CA LYS A 325 -5.56 -11.02 17.50
C LYS A 325 -6.22 -9.66 17.23
N THR A 326 -7.51 -9.53 17.48
CA THR A 326 -8.22 -8.27 17.28
C THR A 326 -7.65 -7.16 18.15
N LYS A 327 -7.41 -7.45 19.43
CA LYS A 327 -6.78 -6.49 20.34
C LYS A 327 -5.37 -6.13 19.89
N ASN A 328 -4.48 -7.12 19.80
CA ASN A 328 -3.05 -6.86 19.62
C ASN A 328 -2.70 -6.39 18.21
N THR A 329 -3.30 -7.00 17.16
CA THR A 329 -2.96 -6.65 15.77
C THR A 329 -3.73 -5.42 15.28
N PHE A 330 -5.03 -5.32 15.61
CA PHE A 330 -5.83 -4.24 15.06
C PHE A 330 -5.95 -3.05 16.02
N ILE A 331 -6.30 -3.25 17.30
CA ILE A 331 -6.52 -2.10 18.19
C ILE A 331 -5.18 -1.49 18.61
N GLU A 332 -4.28 -2.26 19.22
CA GLU A 332 -2.97 -1.75 19.67
C GLU A 332 -2.12 -1.32 18.47
N GLY A 333 -2.18 -2.10 17.35
CA GLY A 333 -1.52 -1.72 16.11
C GLY A 333 -1.99 -0.37 15.58
N LEU A 334 -3.30 -0.09 15.55
CA LEU A 334 -3.84 1.19 15.11
C LEU A 334 -3.49 2.33 16.08
N LEU A 335 -3.61 2.09 17.39
CA LEU A 335 -3.29 3.09 18.41
C LEU A 335 -1.83 3.53 18.38
N GLY A 336 -0.89 2.65 17.99
CA GLY A 336 0.51 2.97 17.79
C GLY A 336 0.78 4.00 16.68
N PHE A 337 -0.16 4.17 15.75
CA PHE A 337 -0.07 5.13 14.63
C PHE A 337 -0.93 6.39 14.82
N VAL A 338 -1.59 6.54 15.97
CA VAL A 338 -2.40 7.73 16.21
C VAL A 338 -1.52 8.95 16.47
N HIS A 339 -1.78 10.00 15.72
CA HIS A 339 -1.23 11.32 15.90
C HIS A 339 -2.39 12.34 15.93
N GLU A 340 -2.49 13.14 17.00
CA GLU A 340 -3.57 14.14 17.19
C GLU A 340 -4.99 13.59 16.93
N GLY A 341 -5.27 12.38 17.40
CA GLY A 341 -6.57 11.72 17.24
C GLY A 341 -6.86 11.16 15.84
N ARG A 342 -5.86 11.12 14.96
CA ARG A 342 -5.97 10.64 13.58
C ARG A 342 -4.92 9.60 13.24
N ILE A 343 -5.20 8.82 12.21
CA ILE A 343 -4.27 7.86 11.62
C ILE A 343 -3.93 8.35 10.20
N HIS A 344 -2.64 8.54 9.92
CA HIS A 344 -2.11 9.03 8.66
C HIS A 344 -1.37 7.91 7.94
N ALA A 345 -2.11 6.93 7.44
CA ALA A 345 -1.54 5.78 6.74
C ALA A 345 -0.75 6.19 5.48
N ASP A 346 0.28 5.42 5.15
CA ASP A 346 0.95 5.53 3.86
C ASP A 346 0.07 4.91 2.78
N ILE A 347 -0.09 5.61 1.67
CA ILE A 347 -0.88 5.17 0.52
C ILE A 347 0.08 4.92 -0.63
N ASN A 348 0.25 3.66 -1.00
CA ASN A 348 1.06 3.28 -2.14
C ASN A 348 0.18 3.27 -3.39
N GLN A 349 0.43 4.18 -4.29
CA GLN A 349 -0.34 4.40 -5.51
C GLN A 349 -0.16 3.26 -6.49
N ILE A 350 1.09 2.86 -6.71
CA ILE A 350 1.50 1.75 -7.54
C ILE A 350 2.60 0.96 -6.83
N ARG A 351 3.12 -0.08 -7.49
CA ARG A 351 4.23 -0.86 -6.93
C ARG A 351 5.50 -0.03 -6.80
N SER A 352 6.12 -0.14 -5.64
CA SER A 352 7.44 0.40 -5.30
C SER A 352 8.25 -0.65 -4.55
N ASP A 353 9.48 -0.32 -4.15
CA ASP A 353 10.30 -1.20 -3.30
C ASP A 353 9.69 -1.37 -1.90
N ASP A 354 8.90 -0.40 -1.43
CA ASP A 354 8.27 -0.36 -0.10
C ASP A 354 6.85 -0.97 -0.06
N GLY A 355 6.31 -1.38 -1.22
CA GLY A 355 4.97 -1.94 -1.28
C GLY A 355 4.24 -1.66 -2.60
N GLY A 356 2.91 -1.60 -2.54
CA GLY A 356 2.07 -1.38 -3.71
C GLY A 356 1.66 -2.64 -4.45
N THR A 357 0.96 -2.47 -5.55
CA THR A 357 0.48 -3.57 -6.40
C THR A 357 0.83 -3.31 -7.86
N VAL A 358 1.08 -4.39 -8.61
CA VAL A 358 1.30 -4.31 -10.07
C VAL A 358 0.03 -4.06 -10.87
N THR A 359 -1.13 -4.09 -10.22
CA THR A 359 -2.45 -4.02 -10.87
C THR A 359 -3.07 -2.62 -10.85
N GLY A 360 -2.36 -1.60 -10.33
CA GLY A 360 -2.89 -0.24 -10.15
C GLY A 360 -3.90 -0.11 -9.00
N ARG A 361 -4.10 -1.15 -8.17
CA ARG A 361 -4.85 -1.01 -6.92
C ARG A 361 -3.98 -0.33 -5.87
N PHE A 362 -4.55 0.58 -5.10
CA PHE A 362 -3.86 1.11 -3.93
C PHE A 362 -3.55 0.02 -2.92
N SER A 363 -2.41 0.13 -2.26
CA SER A 363 -2.17 -0.55 -1.00
C SER A 363 -1.87 0.47 0.10
N MET A 364 -2.03 0.05 1.34
CA MET A 364 -1.76 0.89 2.50
C MET A 364 -0.78 0.21 3.44
N SER A 365 0.06 1.01 4.06
CA SER A 365 0.99 0.60 5.12
C SER A 365 1.01 1.66 6.23
N ASN A 366 1.59 1.34 7.34
CA ASN A 366 1.84 2.24 8.48
C ASN A 366 0.61 3.07 8.97
N PRO A 367 -0.53 2.45 9.27
CA PRO A 367 -0.89 1.03 9.19
C PRO A 367 -1.70 0.68 7.93
N ASN A 368 -1.88 -0.63 7.67
CA ASN A 368 -2.74 -1.05 6.57
C ASN A 368 -4.23 -0.95 6.95
N LEU A 369 -4.87 0.16 6.63
CA LEU A 369 -6.28 0.41 6.90
C LEU A 369 -7.24 -0.45 6.05
N GLN A 370 -6.78 -1.01 4.93
CA GLN A 370 -7.59 -1.88 4.07
C GLN A 370 -7.86 -3.25 4.70
N GLN A 371 -7.07 -3.65 5.70
CA GLN A 371 -7.23 -4.93 6.40
C GLN A 371 -8.14 -4.89 7.63
N ILE A 372 -8.73 -3.72 7.94
CA ILE A 372 -9.63 -3.58 9.08
C ILE A 372 -10.83 -4.51 8.90
N PRO A 373 -11.12 -5.38 9.89
CA PRO A 373 -12.25 -6.28 9.83
C PRO A 373 -13.57 -5.54 9.58
N SER A 374 -14.41 -6.09 8.69
CA SER A 374 -15.70 -5.47 8.35
C SER A 374 -16.91 -6.37 8.65
N ARG A 375 -16.68 -7.67 8.79
CA ARG A 375 -17.75 -8.66 8.96
C ARG A 375 -17.93 -9.11 10.40
N GLY A 376 -19.14 -9.53 10.71
CA GLY A 376 -19.49 -10.01 12.05
C GLY A 376 -19.50 -8.89 13.12
N PHE A 377 -19.73 -9.30 14.38
CA PHE A 377 -19.82 -8.36 15.51
C PHE A 377 -18.53 -7.55 15.70
N ILE A 378 -17.38 -8.23 15.71
CA ILE A 378 -16.07 -7.57 15.89
C ILE A 378 -15.80 -6.56 14.76
N GLY A 379 -16.05 -6.94 13.50
CA GLY A 379 -15.83 -6.05 12.37
C GLY A 379 -16.68 -4.79 12.44
N LYS A 380 -17.95 -4.91 12.81
CA LYS A 380 -18.82 -3.75 13.02
C LYS A 380 -18.27 -2.85 14.12
N LYS A 381 -17.87 -3.42 15.28
CA LYS A 381 -17.29 -2.65 16.38
C LYS A 381 -15.96 -1.98 16.05
N MET A 382 -15.12 -2.63 15.24
CA MET A 382 -13.89 -2.03 14.74
C MET A 382 -14.16 -0.81 13.84
N ARG A 383 -15.14 -0.90 12.96
CA ARG A 383 -15.50 0.23 12.08
C ARG A 383 -16.16 1.40 12.80
N GLU A 384 -16.87 1.14 13.91
CA GLU A 384 -17.43 2.18 14.78
C GLU A 384 -16.36 3.02 15.50
N LEU A 385 -15.08 2.62 15.46
CA LEU A 385 -13.96 3.40 16.01
C LEU A 385 -13.56 4.58 15.12
N PHE A 386 -13.86 4.52 13.83
CA PHE A 386 -13.54 5.57 12.87
C PHE A 386 -14.67 6.57 12.80
N LEU A 387 -14.34 7.83 12.99
CA LEU A 387 -15.31 8.92 13.07
C LEU A 387 -15.26 9.78 11.81
N PRO A 388 -16.39 10.30 11.34
CA PRO A 388 -16.40 11.39 10.36
C PRO A 388 -15.91 12.68 11.01
N GLU A 389 -15.73 13.73 10.23
CA GLU A 389 -15.56 15.08 10.78
C GLU A 389 -16.83 15.52 11.52
N ASP A 390 -16.67 16.52 12.38
CA ASP A 390 -17.80 17.09 13.11
C ASP A 390 -18.81 17.66 12.07
N ASP A 391 -20.09 17.46 12.32
CA ASP A 391 -21.20 17.82 11.42
C ASP A 391 -21.18 17.12 10.04
N CYS A 392 -20.37 16.07 9.88
CA CYS A 392 -20.29 15.24 8.68
C CYS A 392 -20.80 13.82 8.92
N VAL A 393 -21.09 13.13 7.83
CA VAL A 393 -21.46 11.71 7.83
C VAL A 393 -20.56 10.92 6.90
N TRP A 394 -20.43 9.61 7.14
CA TRP A 394 -19.73 8.73 6.22
C TRP A 394 -20.59 8.47 4.97
N GLY A 395 -20.01 8.78 3.81
CA GLY A 395 -20.50 8.26 2.53
C GLY A 395 -19.75 6.98 2.16
N SER A 396 -20.46 5.93 1.77
CA SER A 396 -19.87 4.71 1.23
C SER A 396 -20.30 4.53 -0.22
N PHE A 397 -19.33 4.59 -1.13
CA PHE A 397 -19.56 4.48 -2.57
C PHE A 397 -18.83 3.23 -3.08
N ASP A 398 -19.58 2.30 -3.67
CA ASP A 398 -19.03 1.07 -4.21
C ASP A 398 -19.69 0.76 -5.56
N TYR A 399 -18.88 0.39 -6.54
CA TYR A 399 -19.41 -0.05 -7.82
C TYR A 399 -20.14 -1.39 -7.69
N SER A 400 -21.38 -1.43 -8.14
CA SER A 400 -22.14 -2.68 -8.14
C SER A 400 -21.49 -3.71 -9.07
N GLN A 401 -20.92 -4.76 -8.47
CA GLN A 401 -20.39 -5.92 -9.17
C GLN A 401 -19.36 -5.54 -10.27
N GLN A 402 -18.46 -4.62 -9.98
CA GLN A 402 -17.46 -4.11 -10.93
C GLN A 402 -16.70 -5.22 -11.66
N GLU A 403 -16.12 -6.17 -10.93
CA GLU A 403 -15.29 -7.23 -11.50
C GLU A 403 -16.09 -8.13 -12.45
N PRO A 404 -17.27 -8.68 -12.09
CA PRO A 404 -18.11 -9.42 -13.01
C PRO A 404 -18.47 -8.66 -14.30
N ARG A 405 -18.81 -7.37 -14.17
CA ARG A 405 -19.12 -6.52 -15.33
C ARG A 405 -17.94 -6.35 -16.26
N ILE A 406 -16.74 -6.15 -15.72
CA ILE A 406 -15.51 -6.03 -16.51
C ILE A 406 -15.18 -7.34 -17.22
N VAL A 407 -15.28 -8.49 -16.53
CA VAL A 407 -15.04 -9.81 -17.13
C VAL A 407 -16.00 -10.06 -18.31
N VAL A 408 -17.29 -9.82 -18.11
CA VAL A 408 -18.29 -10.00 -19.19
C VAL A 408 -18.05 -9.02 -20.34
N HIS A 409 -17.66 -7.77 -20.05
CA HIS A 409 -17.33 -6.77 -21.07
C HIS A 409 -16.16 -7.22 -21.96
N TYR A 410 -15.07 -7.70 -21.37
CA TYR A 410 -13.92 -8.18 -22.14
C TYR A 410 -14.24 -9.47 -22.90
N ALA A 411 -14.92 -10.41 -22.25
CA ALA A 411 -15.35 -11.65 -22.90
C ALA A 411 -16.26 -11.39 -24.11
N LEU A 412 -17.17 -10.42 -24.00
CA LEU A 412 -18.02 -9.98 -25.11
C LEU A 412 -17.18 -9.39 -26.27
N LYS A 413 -16.20 -8.52 -25.95
CA LYS A 413 -15.31 -7.93 -26.96
C LYS A 413 -14.45 -8.96 -27.70
N LEU A 414 -14.12 -10.06 -27.03
CA LEU A 414 -13.40 -11.18 -27.60
C LEU A 414 -14.31 -12.17 -28.34
N GLY A 415 -15.63 -11.93 -28.39
CA GLY A 415 -16.59 -12.81 -29.04
C GLY A 415 -16.74 -14.18 -28.37
N LEU A 416 -16.45 -14.29 -27.07
CA LEU A 416 -16.48 -15.54 -26.35
C LEU A 416 -17.94 -16.05 -26.18
N PRO A 417 -18.17 -17.39 -26.22
CA PRO A 417 -19.51 -17.95 -26.17
C PRO A 417 -20.24 -17.68 -24.85
N GLY A 418 -21.55 -17.46 -24.92
CA GLY A 418 -22.42 -17.23 -23.74
C GLY A 418 -22.44 -15.79 -23.21
N THR A 419 -21.63 -14.89 -23.77
CA THR A 419 -21.49 -13.51 -23.27
C THR A 419 -22.67 -12.62 -23.65
N GLY A 420 -23.28 -12.83 -24.81
CA GLY A 420 -24.42 -12.02 -25.29
C GLY A 420 -25.67 -12.14 -24.41
N GLU A 421 -25.97 -13.33 -23.92
CA GLU A 421 -27.09 -13.57 -22.99
C GLU A 421 -26.82 -12.92 -21.63
N LEU A 422 -25.61 -13.07 -21.13
CA LEU A 422 -25.22 -12.46 -19.86
C LEU A 422 -25.24 -10.93 -19.93
N LYS A 423 -24.83 -10.35 -21.05
CA LYS A 423 -24.93 -8.90 -21.24
C LYS A 423 -26.38 -8.42 -21.10
N LYS A 424 -27.33 -9.10 -21.77
CA LYS A 424 -28.76 -8.77 -21.66
C LYS A 424 -29.26 -8.82 -20.21
N GLU A 425 -28.77 -9.79 -19.42
CA GLU A 425 -29.11 -9.87 -18.02
C GLU A 425 -28.50 -8.71 -17.20
N PHE A 426 -27.25 -8.28 -17.48
CA PHE A 426 -26.63 -7.13 -16.83
C PHE A 426 -27.23 -5.78 -17.22
N ASP A 427 -27.85 -5.68 -18.39
CA ASP A 427 -28.51 -4.44 -18.84
C ASP A 427 -29.87 -4.24 -18.15
N LYS A 428 -30.41 -5.24 -17.46
CA LYS A 428 -31.63 -5.09 -16.65
C LYS A 428 -31.36 -4.25 -15.40
N GLU A 429 -32.31 -3.40 -15.05
CA GLU A 429 -32.23 -2.66 -13.78
C GLU A 429 -32.21 -3.61 -12.59
N GLY A 430 -31.30 -3.37 -11.64
CA GLY A 430 -31.13 -4.23 -10.47
C GLY A 430 -30.45 -5.59 -10.73
N ALA A 431 -29.85 -5.80 -11.90
CA ALA A 431 -29.18 -7.05 -12.24
C ALA A 431 -28.14 -7.48 -11.20
N ASP A 432 -28.24 -8.72 -10.76
CA ASP A 432 -27.32 -9.34 -9.79
C ASP A 432 -26.72 -10.62 -10.37
N PHE A 433 -25.46 -10.53 -10.84
CA PHE A 433 -24.74 -11.66 -11.40
C PHE A 433 -24.62 -12.84 -10.43
N HIS A 434 -24.49 -12.57 -9.13
CA HIS A 434 -24.42 -13.64 -8.16
C HIS A 434 -25.75 -14.36 -8.00
N GLN A 435 -26.88 -13.63 -8.14
CA GLN A 435 -28.20 -14.24 -8.12
C GLN A 435 -28.44 -15.01 -9.42
N ILE A 436 -28.08 -14.45 -10.58
CA ILE A 436 -28.17 -15.16 -11.88
C ILE A 436 -27.46 -16.51 -11.81
N VAL A 437 -26.21 -16.53 -11.30
CA VAL A 437 -25.46 -17.77 -11.15
C VAL A 437 -26.04 -18.68 -10.07
N ALA A 438 -26.57 -18.13 -8.99
CA ALA A 438 -27.26 -18.90 -7.95
C ALA A 438 -28.45 -19.69 -8.50
N ASP A 439 -29.29 -19.02 -9.29
CA ASP A 439 -30.47 -19.62 -9.93
C ASP A 439 -30.06 -20.68 -10.96
N MET A 440 -29.04 -20.36 -11.79
CA MET A 440 -28.51 -21.30 -12.79
C MET A 440 -27.92 -22.57 -12.18
N ALA A 441 -27.20 -22.44 -11.07
CA ALA A 441 -26.52 -23.55 -10.39
C ALA A 441 -27.36 -24.19 -9.27
N ARG A 442 -28.54 -23.64 -8.97
CA ARG A 442 -29.44 -24.06 -7.87
C ARG A 442 -28.73 -24.05 -6.51
N ILE A 443 -28.02 -22.98 -6.19
CA ILE A 443 -27.27 -22.76 -4.96
C ILE A 443 -27.70 -21.42 -4.31
N SER A 444 -27.34 -21.20 -3.04
CA SER A 444 -27.60 -19.90 -2.41
C SER A 444 -26.79 -18.79 -3.07
N ARG A 445 -27.31 -17.55 -3.09
CA ARG A 445 -26.60 -16.36 -3.57
C ARG A 445 -25.24 -16.16 -2.91
N THR A 446 -25.14 -16.49 -1.61
CA THR A 446 -23.88 -16.40 -0.86
C THR A 446 -22.84 -17.39 -1.39
N MET A 447 -23.24 -18.63 -1.70
CA MET A 447 -22.39 -19.63 -2.33
C MET A 447 -21.99 -19.17 -3.75
N ALA A 448 -22.94 -18.68 -4.55
CA ALA A 448 -22.67 -18.16 -5.88
C ALA A 448 -21.67 -17.01 -5.88
N LYS A 449 -21.74 -16.09 -4.90
CA LYS A 449 -20.75 -15.02 -4.73
C LYS A 449 -19.33 -15.56 -4.52
N THR A 450 -19.18 -16.56 -3.66
CA THR A 450 -17.89 -17.21 -3.39
C THR A 450 -17.36 -17.93 -4.63
N ILE A 451 -18.24 -18.63 -5.35
CA ILE A 451 -17.89 -19.35 -6.58
C ILE A 451 -17.46 -18.39 -7.68
N ASN A 452 -18.26 -17.37 -7.95
CA ASN A 452 -17.99 -16.42 -9.02
C ASN A 452 -16.63 -15.74 -8.87
N LEU A 453 -16.39 -15.16 -7.70
CA LEU A 453 -15.11 -14.51 -7.42
C LEU A 453 -13.95 -15.52 -7.46
N GLY A 454 -14.13 -16.68 -6.82
CA GLY A 454 -13.09 -17.70 -6.80
C GLY A 454 -12.73 -18.23 -8.17
N LEU A 455 -13.73 -18.53 -9.03
CA LEU A 455 -13.49 -19.07 -10.36
C LEU A 455 -12.94 -18.03 -11.35
N PHE A 456 -13.33 -16.77 -11.23
CA PHE A 456 -12.70 -15.68 -11.99
C PHE A 456 -11.20 -15.55 -11.69
N TYR A 457 -10.80 -15.85 -10.45
CA TYR A 457 -9.41 -15.89 -10.03
C TYR A 457 -8.75 -17.28 -10.12
N GLY A 458 -9.33 -18.20 -10.89
CA GLY A 458 -8.72 -19.50 -11.17
C GLY A 458 -8.81 -20.52 -10.03
N MET A 459 -9.82 -20.42 -9.15
CA MET A 459 -10.04 -21.39 -8.08
C MET A 459 -10.27 -22.78 -8.61
N GLY A 460 -9.44 -23.74 -8.18
CA GLY A 460 -9.58 -25.15 -8.54
C GLY A 460 -10.63 -25.90 -7.72
N LYS A 461 -11.02 -27.09 -8.17
CA LYS A 461 -12.07 -27.96 -7.61
C LYS A 461 -11.85 -28.31 -6.13
N ILE A 462 -10.58 -28.51 -5.71
CA ILE A 462 -10.25 -28.86 -4.32
C ILE A 462 -10.55 -27.67 -3.38
N LYS A 463 -10.16 -26.48 -3.78
CA LYS A 463 -10.44 -25.27 -3.00
C LYS A 463 -11.93 -24.95 -2.97
N LEU A 464 -12.64 -25.17 -4.11
CA LEU A 464 -14.09 -25.03 -4.18
C LEU A 464 -14.80 -25.97 -3.19
N ALA A 465 -14.39 -27.24 -3.11
CA ALA A 465 -14.92 -28.19 -2.15
C ALA A 465 -14.75 -27.73 -0.70
N SER A 466 -13.55 -27.24 -0.37
CA SER A 466 -13.22 -26.75 0.97
C SER A 466 -14.01 -25.48 1.35
N GLU A 467 -14.05 -24.48 0.45
CA GLU A 467 -14.74 -23.21 0.71
C GLU A 467 -16.25 -23.34 0.92
N LEU A 468 -16.87 -24.31 0.22
CA LEU A 468 -18.30 -24.56 0.28
C LEU A 468 -18.67 -25.73 1.20
N ASN A 469 -17.70 -26.35 1.84
CA ASN A 469 -17.88 -27.55 2.67
C ASN A 469 -18.65 -28.66 1.93
N LEU A 470 -18.25 -28.91 0.68
CA LEU A 470 -18.85 -29.93 -0.20
C LEU A 470 -17.97 -31.17 -0.30
N THR A 471 -18.59 -32.32 -0.57
CA THR A 471 -17.84 -33.50 -1.00
C THR A 471 -17.16 -33.24 -2.34
N ARG A 472 -16.05 -33.92 -2.61
CA ARG A 472 -15.29 -33.81 -3.89
C ARG A 472 -16.19 -34.04 -5.10
N GLN A 473 -17.12 -35.02 -5.00
CA GLN A 473 -18.05 -35.32 -6.09
C GLN A 473 -19.03 -34.18 -6.35
N LYS A 474 -19.63 -33.59 -5.30
CA LYS A 474 -20.53 -32.43 -5.44
C LYS A 474 -19.80 -31.19 -5.95
N ALA A 475 -18.57 -30.95 -5.49
CA ALA A 475 -17.75 -29.83 -5.97
C ALA A 475 -17.39 -30.00 -7.47
N ASN A 476 -17.06 -31.22 -7.92
CA ASN A 476 -16.79 -31.51 -9.33
C ASN A 476 -18.02 -31.27 -10.19
N ALA A 477 -19.21 -31.75 -9.77
CA ALA A 477 -20.45 -31.51 -10.47
C ALA A 477 -20.80 -30.01 -10.57
N LEU A 478 -20.68 -29.30 -9.47
CA LEU A 478 -20.91 -27.85 -9.42
C LEU A 478 -19.93 -27.08 -10.33
N PHE A 479 -18.64 -27.44 -10.29
CA PHE A 479 -17.60 -26.84 -11.14
C PHE A 479 -17.93 -27.06 -12.65
N ALA A 480 -18.34 -28.25 -13.01
CA ALA A 480 -18.72 -28.57 -14.40
C ALA A 480 -19.99 -27.82 -14.83
N ALA A 481 -21.03 -27.79 -13.99
CA ALA A 481 -22.27 -27.06 -14.25
C ALA A 481 -22.05 -25.55 -14.42
N TYR A 482 -21.17 -24.95 -13.56
CA TYR A 482 -20.79 -23.53 -13.68
C TYR A 482 -20.14 -23.23 -15.02
N HIS A 483 -19.11 -23.99 -15.41
CA HIS A 483 -18.40 -23.73 -16.67
C HIS A 483 -19.22 -24.09 -17.93
N ALA A 484 -20.22 -24.95 -17.82
CA ALA A 484 -21.18 -25.18 -18.90
C ALA A 484 -22.07 -23.94 -19.12
N LYS A 485 -22.39 -23.18 -18.08
CA LYS A 485 -23.26 -22.00 -18.12
C LYS A 485 -22.49 -20.71 -18.35
N VAL A 486 -21.23 -20.63 -17.88
CA VAL A 486 -20.36 -19.47 -18.01
C VAL A 486 -19.03 -19.89 -18.66
N PRO A 487 -19.05 -20.35 -19.94
CA PRO A 487 -17.89 -20.98 -20.57
C PRO A 487 -16.70 -20.04 -20.74
N PHE A 488 -16.92 -18.75 -20.94
CA PHE A 488 -15.88 -17.74 -21.14
C PHE A 488 -14.95 -17.55 -19.93
N VAL A 489 -15.34 -17.97 -18.73
CA VAL A 489 -14.47 -17.86 -17.53
C VAL A 489 -13.27 -18.80 -17.60
N ARG A 490 -13.26 -19.76 -18.52
CA ARG A 490 -12.13 -20.67 -18.76
C ARG A 490 -11.24 -20.27 -19.94
N GLN A 491 -11.71 -19.41 -20.78
CA GLN A 491 -11.05 -18.95 -22.01
C GLN A 491 -10.38 -17.59 -21.81
#